data_39f3080f364a6179858baf8b0966a8ea
#
_entry.id   39f3080f364a6179858baf8b0966a8ea
#
_cell.length_a   1.000
_cell.length_b   1.000
_cell.length_c   1.000
_cell.angle_alpha   90.00
_cell.angle_beta   90.00
_cell.angle_gamma   90.00
#
_symmetry.space_group_name_H-M   'P 1'
#
loop_
_entity.id
_entity.type
_entity.pdbx_description
1 polymer ?
#
loop_
_entity_poly.entity_id
_entity_poly.type
_entity_poly.pdbx_seq_one_letter_code
_entity_poly.pdbx_strand_id
1 'polypeptide(L)'
;MILKRTSLSRRKVLRGAGATLALPLLEAMQIKSFSKTNAYVKPPVRAGFFYIPNGVVQTAWHPKDTGEGYKLSPTLEPIKPIKNDVTLLTKLDRIKVAGTDGHAQAGACWLSSASPDELSPAGYPLKKTIDQIMAEHTGKVTAFRSLELSCNPYEDNRESVYFDNISWYGHGHVARSLRDPKALFNRLFGVKQHIESGSVLDLVMDDAKSLNHSLGSTDKGKLDEYMHSVRTVEQQIERVTKRQEDINRLKISSPVKPWQAMTRDEFIQVMGDLMILAFRTDLTRVATIMSSPERWGSPLKVHGLFDKPVDHHGMTHGQGNQHVRSKLESLDHFHIQQFTSLVMKMKNIKEGEGTLLDNMMFTLGSGISDGSLHIYTDLPTLIAGGAGGAIKPGRHIKSEKGTPIANLWLSMINAMGVKIDQLGDSTGKLKLS
;
A
#
# COMPACT_ATOMS: atom_id res chain seq x y z
N MET A 1 -41.91 -21.26 1.50
CA MET A 1 -40.68 -22.10 1.38
C MET A 1 -39.54 -21.28 1.93
N ILE A 2 -39.09 -21.51 3.15
CA ILE A 2 -37.99 -20.75 3.78
C ILE A 2 -36.69 -21.33 3.22
N LEU A 3 -36.04 -20.60 2.30
CA LEU A 3 -34.74 -20.96 1.79
C LEU A 3 -33.75 -20.98 2.97
N LYS A 4 -33.27 -22.17 3.33
CA LYS A 4 -32.17 -22.34 4.28
C LYS A 4 -30.95 -21.62 3.71
N ARG A 5 -30.66 -20.41 4.18
CA ARG A 5 -29.40 -19.73 3.86
C ARG A 5 -28.25 -20.53 4.43
N THR A 6 -27.39 -21.05 3.58
CA THR A 6 -26.21 -21.81 3.95
C THR A 6 -25.20 -20.86 4.59
N SER A 7 -24.79 -21.12 5.84
CA SER A 7 -23.72 -20.39 6.49
C SER A 7 -22.36 -20.87 5.94
N LEU A 8 -21.54 -19.94 5.47
CA LEU A 8 -20.20 -20.24 4.96
C LEU A 8 -19.13 -19.88 6.01
N SER A 9 -18.07 -20.69 6.09
CA SER A 9 -16.89 -20.36 6.87
C SER A 9 -16.15 -19.17 6.23
N ARG A 10 -15.66 -18.21 7.04
CA ARG A 10 -14.81 -17.11 6.57
C ARG A 10 -13.51 -17.55 5.92
N ARG A 11 -13.06 -18.79 6.18
CA ARG A 11 -11.85 -19.39 5.60
C ARG A 11 -12.19 -20.27 4.39
N LYS A 12 -13.42 -20.19 3.85
CA LYS A 12 -13.76 -20.92 2.66
C LYS A 12 -12.98 -20.38 1.47
N VAL A 13 -12.36 -21.27 0.72
CA VAL A 13 -11.59 -20.98 -0.48
C VAL A 13 -12.16 -21.79 -1.62
N LEU A 14 -12.04 -21.29 -2.85
CA LEU A 14 -12.24 -22.08 -4.06
C LEU A 14 -10.98 -22.90 -4.31
N ARG A 15 -11.13 -24.15 -4.70
CA ARG A 15 -10.03 -25.07 -4.94
C ARG A 15 -10.13 -25.68 -6.33
N GLY A 16 -9.00 -25.90 -6.95
CA GLY A 16 -8.86 -26.57 -8.23
C GLY A 16 -7.50 -27.24 -8.36
N ALA A 17 -7.20 -27.87 -9.47
CA ALA A 17 -5.98 -28.64 -9.71
C ALA A 17 -4.70 -27.81 -9.48
N GLY A 18 -4.24 -27.72 -8.21
CA GLY A 18 -3.03 -27.02 -7.83
C GLY A 18 -3.20 -25.50 -7.57
N ALA A 19 -4.43 -24.98 -7.59
CA ALA A 19 -4.73 -23.60 -7.26
C ALA A 19 -5.70 -23.48 -6.08
N THR A 20 -5.59 -22.37 -5.34
CA THR A 20 -6.49 -22.03 -4.23
C THR A 20 -6.79 -20.55 -4.29
N LEU A 21 -8.07 -20.18 -4.40
CA LEU A 21 -8.51 -18.80 -4.47
C LEU A 21 -9.33 -18.46 -3.23
N ALA A 22 -8.83 -17.51 -2.41
CA ALA A 22 -9.55 -17.00 -1.28
C ALA A 22 -10.78 -16.18 -1.74
N LEU A 23 -11.87 -16.24 -0.97
CA LEU A 23 -13.10 -15.54 -1.30
C LEU A 23 -13.16 -14.15 -0.64
N PRO A 24 -13.81 -13.16 -1.28
CA PRO A 24 -14.13 -11.90 -0.62
C PRO A 24 -15.12 -12.13 0.53
N LEU A 25 -15.29 -11.14 1.40
CA LEU A 25 -16.24 -11.23 2.50
C LEU A 25 -17.67 -11.24 1.97
N LEU A 26 -18.30 -12.42 2.01
CA LEU A 26 -19.68 -12.65 1.61
C LEU A 26 -20.63 -12.53 2.80
N GLU A 27 -21.89 -12.14 2.58
CA GLU A 27 -22.91 -12.11 3.64
C GLU A 27 -23.17 -13.49 4.23
N ALA A 28 -23.09 -14.54 3.44
CA ALA A 28 -23.20 -15.93 3.89
C ALA A 28 -22.09 -16.36 4.86
N MET A 29 -21.00 -15.59 4.96
CA MET A 29 -19.89 -15.82 5.92
C MET A 29 -20.12 -15.11 7.26
N GLN A 30 -21.15 -14.29 7.36
CA GLN A 30 -21.52 -13.63 8.61
C GLN A 30 -22.20 -14.65 9.52
N ILE A 31 -21.65 -14.86 10.71
CA ILE A 31 -22.28 -15.73 11.71
C ILE A 31 -23.54 -15.01 12.19
N LYS A 32 -24.70 -15.51 11.82
CA LYS A 32 -25.93 -15.17 12.52
C LYS A 32 -25.86 -15.86 13.89
N SER A 33 -25.43 -15.13 14.88
CA SER A 33 -25.64 -15.54 16.28
C SER A 33 -27.15 -15.75 16.48
N PHE A 34 -27.56 -16.90 17.03
CA PHE A 34 -28.95 -17.15 17.44
C PHE A 34 -29.37 -16.29 18.65
N SER A 35 -28.53 -15.39 19.09
CA SER A 35 -28.86 -14.32 20.03
C SER A 35 -29.80 -13.32 19.34
N LYS A 36 -30.84 -12.89 20.05
CA LYS A 36 -31.87 -11.94 19.57
C LYS A 36 -31.35 -10.56 19.13
N THR A 37 -30.07 -10.30 19.20
CA THR A 37 -29.37 -9.14 18.64
C THR A 37 -28.72 -9.57 17.32
N ASN A 38 -29.17 -8.99 16.20
CA ASN A 38 -28.49 -9.06 14.90
C ASN A 38 -27.11 -8.37 15.02
N ALA A 39 -26.15 -9.02 15.66
CA ALA A 39 -24.79 -8.51 15.75
C ALA A 39 -24.16 -8.62 14.35
N TYR A 40 -24.27 -7.54 13.59
CA TYR A 40 -23.55 -7.34 12.35
C TYR A 40 -22.05 -7.44 12.66
N VAL A 41 -21.38 -8.40 12.06
CA VAL A 41 -19.93 -8.52 12.28
C VAL A 41 -19.24 -7.42 11.49
N LYS A 42 -18.76 -6.40 12.20
CA LYS A 42 -18.04 -5.27 11.64
C LYS A 42 -16.85 -5.77 10.79
N PRO A 43 -16.66 -5.25 9.57
CA PRO A 43 -15.49 -5.56 8.77
C PRO A 43 -14.20 -5.21 9.52
N PRO A 44 -13.10 -5.94 9.29
CA PRO A 44 -11.84 -5.66 9.97
C PRO A 44 -11.20 -4.38 9.47
N VAL A 45 -10.57 -3.64 10.38
CA VAL A 45 -9.70 -2.51 10.03
C VAL A 45 -8.42 -3.04 9.40
N ARG A 46 -7.94 -2.34 8.35
CA ARG A 46 -6.73 -2.68 7.61
C ARG A 46 -5.82 -1.46 7.49
N ALA A 47 -4.52 -1.69 7.42
CA ALA A 47 -3.51 -0.66 7.22
C ALA A 47 -2.71 -0.94 5.94
N GLY A 48 -2.63 0.06 5.08
CA GLY A 48 -1.77 0.06 3.89
C GLY A 48 -0.86 1.27 3.90
N PHE A 49 0.39 1.12 3.44
CA PHE A 49 1.37 2.19 3.42
C PHE A 49 1.94 2.33 2.01
N PHE A 50 1.71 3.50 1.40
CA PHE A 50 2.20 3.84 0.07
C PHE A 50 3.37 4.82 0.20
N TYR A 51 4.57 4.33 0.02
CA TYR A 51 5.78 5.12 0.14
C TYR A 51 6.16 5.80 -1.17
N ILE A 52 6.45 7.09 -1.09
CA ILE A 52 7.06 7.87 -2.18
C ILE A 52 8.49 8.25 -1.80
N PRO A 53 9.48 8.03 -2.69
CA PRO A 53 10.88 8.31 -2.38
C PRO A 53 11.23 9.78 -2.55
N ASN A 54 12.36 10.17 -1.97
CA ASN A 54 13.04 11.45 -2.19
C ASN A 54 12.27 12.71 -1.75
N GLY A 55 11.22 12.57 -0.94
CA GLY A 55 10.42 13.70 -0.50
C GLY A 55 9.55 14.31 -1.59
N VAL A 56 9.19 15.59 -1.42
CA VAL A 56 8.33 16.35 -2.35
C VAL A 56 8.79 17.80 -2.47
N VAL A 57 8.32 18.49 -3.50
CA VAL A 57 8.50 19.95 -3.61
C VAL A 57 7.60 20.65 -2.59
N GLN A 58 8.16 21.01 -1.45
CA GLN A 58 7.43 21.51 -0.27
C GLN A 58 6.54 22.72 -0.58
N THR A 59 6.98 23.63 -1.43
CA THR A 59 6.24 24.85 -1.81
C THR A 59 4.99 24.58 -2.61
N ALA A 60 4.94 23.44 -3.32
CA ALA A 60 3.80 23.00 -4.12
C ALA A 60 2.90 21.99 -3.38
N TRP A 61 3.41 21.38 -2.30
CA TRP A 61 2.72 20.33 -1.54
C TRP A 61 1.72 20.89 -0.52
N HIS A 62 2.12 21.92 0.27
CA HIS A 62 1.35 22.35 1.43
C HIS A 62 0.17 23.24 1.09
N PRO A 63 -1.08 22.88 1.43
CA PRO A 63 -2.22 23.80 1.43
C PRO A 63 -2.02 24.94 2.44
N LYS A 64 -2.59 26.10 2.12
CA LYS A 64 -2.58 27.27 3.01
C LYS A 64 -3.60 27.16 4.13
N ASP A 65 -4.76 26.56 3.83
CA ASP A 65 -5.91 26.44 4.72
C ASP A 65 -5.90 25.12 5.49
N THR A 66 -6.60 25.06 6.62
CA THR A 66 -6.79 23.85 7.45
C THR A 66 -8.27 23.54 7.63
N GLY A 67 -8.57 22.38 8.24
CA GLY A 67 -9.94 21.92 8.49
C GLY A 67 -10.60 21.31 7.27
N GLU A 68 -11.93 21.19 7.29
CA GLU A 68 -12.71 20.53 6.24
C GLU A 68 -12.76 21.34 4.92
N GLY A 69 -12.73 22.67 5.04
CA GLY A 69 -12.80 23.61 3.89
C GLY A 69 -11.50 23.89 3.16
N TYR A 70 -10.38 23.23 3.51
CA TYR A 70 -9.09 23.52 2.92
C TYR A 70 -9.09 23.41 1.39
N LYS A 71 -8.33 24.28 0.72
CA LYS A 71 -8.11 24.24 -0.72
C LYS A 71 -6.92 23.36 -1.03
N LEU A 72 -7.03 22.56 -2.09
CA LEU A 72 -5.92 21.72 -2.54
C LEU A 72 -4.74 22.59 -3.01
N SER A 73 -3.54 22.14 -2.72
CA SER A 73 -2.32 22.68 -3.32
C SER A 73 -2.14 22.11 -4.73
N PRO A 74 -1.29 22.69 -5.58
CA PRO A 74 -1.09 22.21 -6.96
C PRO A 74 -0.75 20.72 -7.04
N THR A 75 0.15 20.24 -6.18
CA THR A 75 0.54 18.81 -6.17
C THR A 75 -0.61 17.91 -5.76
N LEU A 76 -1.52 18.36 -4.90
CA LEU A 76 -2.62 17.57 -4.36
C LEU A 76 -3.90 17.62 -5.21
N GLU A 77 -3.95 18.36 -6.30
CA GLU A 77 -5.14 18.41 -7.18
C GLU A 77 -5.69 17.03 -7.58
N PRO A 78 -4.88 15.97 -7.83
CA PRO A 78 -5.44 14.66 -8.15
C PRO A 78 -6.31 14.02 -7.08
N ILE A 79 -6.17 14.40 -5.79
CA ILE A 79 -7.08 13.86 -4.76
C ILE A 79 -8.47 14.48 -4.78
N LYS A 80 -8.76 15.44 -5.64
CA LYS A 80 -10.07 16.14 -5.70
C LYS A 80 -11.28 15.18 -5.69
N PRO A 81 -11.29 14.08 -6.46
CA PRO A 81 -12.41 13.13 -6.44
C PRO A 81 -12.58 12.36 -5.12
N ILE A 82 -11.52 12.27 -4.33
CA ILE A 82 -11.48 11.55 -3.05
C ILE A 82 -11.18 12.46 -1.85
N LYS A 83 -11.26 13.77 -2.01
CA LYS A 83 -10.91 14.73 -0.96
C LYS A 83 -11.63 14.48 0.35
N ASN A 84 -12.92 14.11 0.27
CA ASN A 84 -13.75 13.80 1.44
C ASN A 84 -13.38 12.47 2.13
N ASP A 85 -12.60 11.62 1.46
CA ASP A 85 -12.14 10.34 1.97
C ASP A 85 -10.70 10.39 2.50
N VAL A 86 -10.04 11.58 2.42
CA VAL A 86 -8.62 11.75 2.75
C VAL A 86 -8.45 12.74 3.91
N THR A 87 -7.60 12.38 4.86
CA THR A 87 -7.06 13.29 5.87
C THR A 87 -5.64 13.67 5.46
N LEU A 88 -5.42 14.97 5.23
CA LEU A 88 -4.09 15.52 5.05
C LEU A 88 -3.51 15.90 6.44
N LEU A 89 -2.26 15.53 6.68
CA LEU A 89 -1.54 15.87 7.91
C LEU A 89 -0.28 16.66 7.57
N THR A 90 -0.02 17.71 8.34
CA THR A 90 1.19 18.53 8.20
C THR A 90 1.81 18.81 9.57
N LYS A 91 3.07 19.22 9.59
CA LYS A 91 3.89 19.44 10.78
C LYS A 91 4.13 18.17 11.59
N LEU A 92 4.28 17.05 10.90
CA LEU A 92 4.74 15.81 11.49
C LEU A 92 6.23 15.63 11.22
N ASP A 93 6.98 15.44 12.27
CA ASP A 93 8.44 15.42 12.22
C ASP A 93 8.98 14.01 12.57
N ARG A 94 10.13 13.68 12.06
CA ARG A 94 10.89 12.49 12.44
C ARG A 94 12.29 12.91 12.91
N ILE A 95 12.84 12.18 13.86
CA ILE A 95 14.19 12.42 14.34
C ILE A 95 15.22 12.08 13.25
N LYS A 96 16.18 12.97 13.04
CA LYS A 96 17.34 12.74 12.21
C LYS A 96 18.45 12.08 13.03
N VAL A 97 19.04 11.01 12.50
CA VAL A 97 20.20 10.37 13.09
C VAL A 97 21.49 10.90 12.41
N ALA A 98 22.43 11.40 13.21
CA ALA A 98 23.70 11.89 12.68
C ALA A 98 24.57 10.75 12.11
N GLY A 99 25.37 11.08 11.10
CA GLY A 99 26.38 10.15 10.55
C GLY A 99 25.84 9.04 9.65
N THR A 100 24.56 9.10 9.25
CA THR A 100 23.95 8.12 8.32
C THR A 100 23.50 8.80 7.03
N ASP A 101 23.39 8.03 5.93
CA ASP A 101 22.88 8.54 4.68
C ASP A 101 21.42 9.01 4.83
N GLY A 102 21.11 10.20 4.31
CA GLY A 102 19.80 10.83 4.47
C GLY A 102 18.67 10.04 3.84
N HIS A 103 18.85 9.53 2.64
CA HIS A 103 17.84 8.77 1.93
C HIS A 103 17.68 7.35 2.49
N ALA A 104 18.79 6.72 2.93
CA ALA A 104 18.71 5.44 3.59
C ALA A 104 17.88 5.49 4.87
N GLN A 105 18.05 6.56 5.69
CA GLN A 105 17.19 6.81 6.84
C GLN A 105 15.74 7.09 6.44
N ALA A 106 15.53 7.85 5.36
CA ALA A 106 14.19 8.19 4.89
C ALA A 106 13.35 6.93 4.68
N GLY A 107 13.83 5.99 3.87
CA GLY A 107 13.14 4.73 3.63
C GLY A 107 13.07 3.86 4.89
N ALA A 108 14.23 3.48 5.42
CA ALA A 108 14.31 2.49 6.49
C ALA A 108 13.63 2.91 7.80
N CYS A 109 13.61 4.21 8.13
CA CYS A 109 13.10 4.68 9.41
C CYS A 109 11.72 5.34 9.33
N TRP A 110 11.07 5.37 8.18
CA TRP A 110 9.74 6.00 8.03
C TRP A 110 8.70 5.42 8.98
N LEU A 111 8.64 4.11 9.10
CA LEU A 111 7.67 3.39 9.93
C LEU A 111 8.21 2.92 11.28
N SER A 112 9.45 3.27 11.65
CA SER A 112 10.06 2.76 12.88
C SER A 112 9.95 3.68 14.08
N SER A 113 9.83 5.01 13.86
CA SER A 113 9.82 6.02 14.93
C SER A 113 10.89 5.77 15.99
N ALA A 114 12.11 5.47 15.53
CA ALA A 114 13.20 5.13 16.43
C ALA A 114 13.68 6.37 17.19
N SER A 115 13.99 6.19 18.47
CA SER A 115 14.65 7.20 19.30
C SER A 115 16.11 7.37 18.91
N PRO A 116 16.70 8.56 19.01
CA PRO A 116 18.13 8.77 18.78
C PRO A 116 19.03 8.00 19.74
N ASP A 117 18.54 7.63 20.93
CA ASP A 117 19.27 6.84 21.91
C ASP A 117 19.42 5.36 21.55
N GLU A 118 18.78 4.94 20.48
CA GLU A 118 18.72 3.56 20.02
C GLU A 118 19.51 3.35 18.73
N LEU A 119 20.62 4.04 18.60
CA LEU A 119 21.57 3.85 17.52
C LEU A 119 22.04 2.41 17.50
N SER A 120 21.75 1.71 16.41
CA SER A 120 22.34 0.41 16.16
C SER A 120 23.85 0.59 15.92
N PRO A 121 24.65 -0.43 16.18
CA PRO A 121 26.07 -0.44 15.75
C PRO A 121 26.23 -0.18 14.24
N ALA A 122 25.21 -0.44 13.45
CA ALA A 122 25.16 -0.17 12.01
C ALA A 122 24.77 1.29 11.67
N GLY A 123 24.54 2.15 12.65
CA GLY A 123 24.23 3.57 12.45
C GLY A 123 22.78 3.91 12.12
N TYR A 124 21.89 2.92 11.94
CA TYR A 124 20.48 3.14 11.65
C TYR A 124 19.61 2.71 12.83
N PRO A 125 18.69 3.58 13.30
CA PRO A 125 17.82 3.28 14.43
C PRO A 125 16.67 2.36 13.99
N LEU A 126 17.00 1.13 13.60
CA LEU A 126 16.03 0.18 13.07
C LEU A 126 15.35 -0.59 14.19
N LYS A 127 14.21 -0.11 14.61
CA LYS A 127 13.28 -0.90 15.41
C LYS A 127 12.26 -1.63 14.54
N LYS A 128 11.46 -2.46 15.19
CA LYS A 128 10.27 -3.05 14.56
C LYS A 128 9.36 -1.94 14.06
N THR A 129 9.03 -1.99 12.78
CA THR A 129 8.16 -1.00 12.15
C THR A 129 6.69 -1.23 12.51
N ILE A 130 5.89 -0.18 12.42
CA ILE A 130 4.49 -0.21 12.86
C ILE A 130 3.63 -1.19 12.08
N ASP A 131 3.90 -1.37 10.79
CA ASP A 131 3.27 -2.39 9.96
C ASP A 131 3.51 -3.78 10.54
N GLN A 132 4.73 -4.08 11.01
CA GLN A 132 5.05 -5.36 11.63
C GLN A 132 4.45 -5.52 13.04
N ILE A 133 4.30 -4.43 13.80
CA ILE A 133 3.56 -4.44 15.08
C ILE A 133 2.08 -4.78 14.83
N MET A 134 1.46 -4.14 13.85
CA MET A 134 0.08 -4.41 13.44
C MET A 134 -0.07 -5.85 12.90
N ALA A 135 0.90 -6.30 12.09
CA ALA A 135 0.92 -7.63 11.49
C ALA A 135 1.02 -8.76 12.53
N GLU A 136 1.76 -8.58 13.60
CA GLU A 136 1.81 -9.54 14.71
C GLU A 136 0.45 -9.72 15.37
N HIS A 137 -0.33 -8.65 15.48
CA HIS A 137 -1.67 -8.69 16.05
C HIS A 137 -2.65 -9.37 15.10
N THR A 138 -2.71 -8.93 13.85
CA THR A 138 -3.69 -9.40 12.85
C THR A 138 -3.33 -10.73 12.21
N GLY A 139 -2.06 -11.07 12.12
CA GLY A 139 -1.55 -12.29 11.50
C GLY A 139 -1.92 -13.59 12.23
N LYS A 140 -2.57 -13.50 13.39
CA LYS A 140 -3.16 -14.64 14.09
C LYS A 140 -4.41 -15.17 13.39
N VAL A 141 -5.05 -14.34 12.56
CA VAL A 141 -6.34 -14.67 11.91
C VAL A 141 -6.27 -14.60 10.38
N THR A 142 -5.19 -14.06 9.79
CA THR A 142 -4.98 -13.96 8.35
C THR A 142 -3.99 -15.03 7.84
N ALA A 143 -4.04 -15.34 6.54
CA ALA A 143 -3.12 -16.30 5.91
C ALA A 143 -1.69 -15.76 5.84
N PHE A 144 -1.54 -14.46 5.55
CA PHE A 144 -0.28 -13.73 5.57
C PHE A 144 -0.32 -12.69 6.66
N ARG A 145 0.74 -12.59 7.45
CA ARG A 145 0.85 -11.54 8.49
C ARG A 145 0.80 -10.15 7.88
N SER A 146 1.61 -9.96 6.84
CA SER A 146 1.75 -8.73 6.07
C SER A 146 2.19 -9.03 4.65
N LEU A 147 2.12 -8.03 3.79
CA LEU A 147 2.72 -8.02 2.45
C LEU A 147 3.62 -6.80 2.33
N GLU A 148 4.88 -7.03 2.05
CA GLU A 148 5.86 -6.01 1.75
C GLU A 148 6.09 -5.99 0.26
N LEU A 149 5.75 -4.88 -0.40
CA LEU A 149 5.78 -4.75 -1.86
C LEU A 149 6.69 -3.60 -2.28
N SER A 150 7.35 -3.75 -3.41
CA SER A 150 8.15 -2.68 -4.00
C SER A 150 8.04 -2.68 -5.52
N CYS A 151 7.91 -1.50 -6.09
CA CYS A 151 8.00 -1.26 -7.53
C CYS A 151 9.45 -0.95 -7.95
N ASN A 152 10.43 -1.50 -7.24
CA ASN A 152 11.83 -1.41 -7.61
C ASN A 152 12.11 -2.35 -8.80
N PRO A 153 12.59 -1.82 -9.93
CA PRO A 153 12.91 -2.62 -11.11
C PRO A 153 14.27 -3.33 -11.03
N TYR A 154 15.07 -3.06 -10.02
CA TYR A 154 16.35 -3.71 -9.84
C TYR A 154 16.20 -5.03 -9.07
N GLU A 155 16.94 -6.06 -9.47
CA GLU A 155 16.99 -7.33 -8.75
C GLU A 155 17.77 -7.21 -7.46
N ASP A 156 18.86 -6.45 -7.53
CA ASP A 156 19.80 -6.20 -6.45
C ASP A 156 19.92 -4.71 -6.22
N ASN A 157 19.68 -4.28 -5.00
CA ASN A 157 20.06 -2.93 -4.62
C ASN A 157 21.52 -2.95 -4.19
N ARG A 158 22.39 -2.54 -5.12
CA ARG A 158 23.83 -2.53 -4.92
C ARG A 158 24.29 -1.62 -3.80
N GLU A 159 23.49 -0.64 -3.41
CA GLU A 159 23.88 0.31 -2.37
C GLU A 159 23.51 -0.18 -0.97
N SER A 160 22.26 -0.53 -0.72
CA SER A 160 21.85 -0.97 0.61
C SER A 160 20.41 -1.43 0.65
N VAL A 161 20.11 -2.41 1.51
CA VAL A 161 18.74 -2.82 1.86
C VAL A 161 17.89 -1.69 2.44
N TYR A 162 18.52 -0.61 2.91
CA TYR A 162 17.87 0.54 3.53
C TYR A 162 17.15 1.44 2.52
N PHE A 163 17.58 1.46 1.26
CA PHE A 163 16.90 2.24 0.21
C PHE A 163 15.67 1.54 -0.36
N ASP A 164 15.52 0.26 -0.10
CA ASP A 164 14.65 -0.65 -0.84
C ASP A 164 13.57 -1.29 0.01
N ASN A 165 13.62 -1.07 1.31
CA ASN A 165 12.69 -1.65 2.26
C ASN A 165 12.33 -0.64 3.34
N ILE A 166 11.02 -0.53 3.61
CA ILE A 166 10.47 0.32 4.66
C ILE A 166 9.97 -0.48 5.86
N SER A 167 10.02 -1.81 5.77
CA SER A 167 9.47 -2.74 6.76
C SER A 167 10.56 -3.55 7.45
N TRP A 168 10.52 -3.62 8.79
CA TRP A 168 11.55 -4.27 9.60
C TRP A 168 10.94 -5.04 10.76
N TYR A 169 11.32 -6.32 10.90
CA TYR A 169 10.94 -7.14 12.06
C TYR A 169 11.63 -6.72 13.36
N GLY A 170 12.64 -5.89 13.26
CA GLY A 170 13.48 -5.40 14.35
C GLY A 170 14.88 -5.11 13.87
N HIS A 171 15.78 -4.86 14.80
CA HIS A 171 17.17 -4.52 14.51
C HIS A 171 17.85 -5.55 13.60
N GLY A 172 18.37 -5.10 12.47
CA GLY A 172 19.05 -5.94 11.48
C GLY A 172 18.17 -6.94 10.72
N HIS A 173 16.87 -7.01 11.00
CA HIS A 173 15.97 -7.97 10.40
C HIS A 173 14.97 -7.30 9.46
N VAL A 174 15.33 -7.23 8.17
CA VAL A 174 14.46 -6.65 7.13
C VAL A 174 13.31 -7.58 6.76
N ALA A 175 12.11 -7.03 6.66
CA ALA A 175 10.99 -7.66 5.99
C ALA A 175 11.10 -7.34 4.48
N ARG A 176 11.72 -8.26 3.72
CA ARG A 176 12.09 -8.02 2.33
C ARG A 176 10.88 -7.84 1.42
N SER A 177 10.93 -6.82 0.61
CA SER A 177 9.87 -6.50 -0.34
C SER A 177 9.85 -7.45 -1.54
N LEU A 178 8.65 -7.91 -1.89
CA LEU A 178 8.37 -8.62 -3.14
C LEU A 178 8.25 -7.60 -4.29
N ARG A 179 8.87 -7.93 -5.43
CA ARG A 179 8.93 -7.04 -6.60
C ARG A 179 8.30 -7.65 -7.84
N ASP A 180 8.23 -8.96 -7.93
CA ASP A 180 7.69 -9.68 -9.08
C ASP A 180 6.16 -9.87 -8.91
N PRO A 181 5.32 -9.21 -9.75
CA PRO A 181 3.87 -9.32 -9.69
C PRO A 181 3.38 -10.76 -9.90
N LYS A 182 4.06 -11.56 -10.77
CA LYS A 182 3.72 -12.95 -11.00
C LYS A 182 4.01 -13.82 -9.78
N ALA A 183 5.16 -13.62 -9.13
CA ALA A 183 5.50 -14.32 -7.91
C ALA A 183 4.53 -13.96 -6.77
N LEU A 184 4.14 -12.68 -6.65
CA LEU A 184 3.15 -12.23 -5.68
C LEU A 184 1.77 -12.87 -5.96
N PHE A 185 1.31 -12.85 -7.21
CA PHE A 185 0.05 -13.49 -7.61
C PHE A 185 0.05 -14.98 -7.26
N ASN A 186 1.12 -15.70 -7.63
CA ASN A 186 1.26 -17.11 -7.32
C ASN A 186 1.25 -17.39 -5.82
N ARG A 187 1.91 -16.53 -5.03
CA ARG A 187 1.91 -16.63 -3.57
C ARG A 187 0.52 -16.42 -2.98
N LEU A 188 -0.22 -15.41 -3.45
CA LEU A 188 -1.56 -15.09 -2.94
C LEU A 188 -2.58 -16.18 -3.25
N PHE A 189 -2.49 -16.78 -4.43
CA PHE A 189 -3.49 -17.72 -4.93
C PHE A 189 -3.02 -19.19 -4.95
N GLY A 190 -1.90 -19.47 -4.31
CA GLY A 190 -1.39 -20.84 -4.10
C GLY A 190 -1.09 -21.59 -5.40
N VAL A 191 -0.71 -20.87 -6.47
CA VAL A 191 -0.34 -21.49 -7.75
C VAL A 191 1.01 -22.19 -7.58
N LYS A 192 1.04 -23.50 -7.78
CA LYS A 192 2.30 -24.26 -7.78
C LYS A 192 3.14 -23.84 -8.99
N GLN A 193 4.46 -23.69 -8.79
CA GLN A 193 5.41 -23.19 -9.79
C GLN A 193 5.44 -23.94 -11.13
N HIS A 194 4.78 -25.09 -11.25
CA HIS A 194 4.80 -25.94 -12.45
C HIS A 194 3.51 -25.88 -13.30
N ILE A 195 2.58 -24.97 -13.01
CA ILE A 195 1.45 -24.72 -13.90
C ILE A 195 1.90 -23.68 -14.93
N GLU A 196 2.56 -24.14 -15.99
CA GLU A 196 3.18 -23.29 -17.01
C GLU A 196 2.18 -22.54 -17.90
N SER A 197 0.91 -22.93 -17.92
CA SER A 197 -0.11 -22.26 -18.74
C SER A 197 -1.51 -22.56 -18.24
N GLY A 198 -2.21 -21.54 -17.78
CA GLY A 198 -3.62 -21.63 -17.41
C GLY A 198 -4.02 -20.55 -16.41
N SER A 199 -5.23 -20.04 -16.54
CA SER A 199 -5.80 -19.11 -15.58
C SER A 199 -6.11 -19.83 -14.26
N VAL A 200 -5.77 -19.18 -13.12
CA VAL A 200 -6.17 -19.64 -11.79
C VAL A 200 -7.69 -19.75 -11.69
N LEU A 201 -8.40 -18.84 -12.35
CA LEU A 201 -9.86 -18.87 -12.39
C LEU A 201 -10.40 -20.13 -13.10
N ASP A 202 -9.79 -20.52 -14.21
CA ASP A 202 -10.23 -21.71 -14.94
C ASP A 202 -10.05 -22.98 -14.08
N LEU A 203 -8.99 -23.04 -13.27
CA LEU A 203 -8.74 -24.14 -12.35
C LEU A 203 -9.77 -24.25 -11.21
N VAL A 204 -10.33 -23.13 -10.76
CA VAL A 204 -11.31 -23.09 -9.65
C VAL A 204 -12.75 -22.88 -10.12
N MET A 205 -13.00 -22.85 -11.43
CA MET A 205 -14.29 -22.48 -12.02
C MET A 205 -15.42 -23.42 -11.58
N ASP A 206 -15.17 -24.74 -11.48
CA ASP A 206 -16.22 -25.70 -11.09
C ASP A 206 -16.60 -25.53 -9.63
N ASP A 207 -15.64 -25.25 -8.76
CA ASP A 207 -15.91 -24.95 -7.35
C ASP A 207 -16.63 -23.59 -7.20
N ALA A 208 -16.28 -22.61 -8.03
CA ALA A 208 -16.97 -21.32 -8.09
C ALA A 208 -18.43 -21.44 -8.54
N LYS A 209 -18.71 -22.24 -9.58
CA LYS A 209 -20.08 -22.53 -10.05
C LYS A 209 -20.91 -23.21 -8.97
N SER A 210 -20.32 -24.24 -8.32
CA SER A 210 -20.96 -24.95 -7.21
C SER A 210 -21.29 -24.00 -6.05
N LEU A 211 -20.37 -23.14 -5.67
CA LEU A 211 -20.58 -22.14 -4.64
C LEU A 211 -21.69 -21.15 -5.04
N ASN A 212 -21.67 -20.65 -6.27
CA ASN A 212 -22.64 -19.66 -6.79
C ASN A 212 -24.09 -20.18 -6.66
N HIS A 213 -24.35 -21.46 -6.86
CA HIS A 213 -25.70 -22.03 -6.66
C HIS A 213 -26.20 -21.91 -5.21
N SER A 214 -25.31 -21.87 -4.23
CA SER A 214 -25.65 -21.81 -2.80
C SER A 214 -25.77 -20.38 -2.24
N LEU A 215 -25.39 -19.35 -3.02
CA LEU A 215 -25.35 -17.95 -2.59
C LEU A 215 -26.66 -17.19 -2.87
N GLY A 216 -26.94 -16.17 -2.04
CA GLY A 216 -27.96 -15.16 -2.33
C GLY A 216 -27.52 -14.19 -3.43
N SER A 217 -28.47 -13.41 -3.98
CA SER A 217 -28.20 -12.52 -5.12
C SER A 217 -27.08 -11.50 -4.88
N THR A 218 -27.03 -10.90 -3.70
CA THR A 218 -25.96 -9.94 -3.30
C THR A 218 -24.57 -10.60 -3.31
N ASP A 219 -24.47 -11.80 -2.71
CA ASP A 219 -23.20 -12.52 -2.65
C ASP A 219 -22.75 -13.05 -4.01
N LYS A 220 -23.71 -13.41 -4.88
CA LYS A 220 -23.42 -13.76 -6.28
C LYS A 220 -22.77 -12.58 -7.00
N GLY A 221 -23.35 -11.37 -6.90
CA GLY A 221 -22.77 -10.17 -7.50
C GLY A 221 -21.37 -9.86 -6.97
N LYS A 222 -21.14 -10.01 -5.66
CA LYS A 222 -19.80 -9.82 -5.06
C LYS A 222 -18.78 -10.87 -5.55
N LEU A 223 -19.21 -12.12 -5.70
CA LEU A 223 -18.37 -13.19 -6.22
C LEU A 223 -17.98 -12.93 -7.68
N ASP A 224 -18.97 -12.57 -8.52
CA ASP A 224 -18.76 -12.30 -9.94
C ASP A 224 -17.80 -11.09 -10.15
N GLU A 225 -18.01 -10.00 -9.40
CA GLU A 225 -17.13 -8.83 -9.43
C GLU A 225 -15.69 -9.19 -8.96
N TYR A 226 -15.57 -10.00 -7.93
CA TYR A 226 -14.28 -10.48 -7.46
C TYR A 226 -13.57 -11.34 -8.51
N MET A 227 -14.26 -12.30 -9.12
CA MET A 227 -13.71 -13.15 -10.19
C MET A 227 -13.26 -12.31 -11.39
N HIS A 228 -14.05 -11.28 -11.75
CA HIS A 228 -13.66 -10.33 -12.80
C HIS A 228 -12.38 -9.56 -12.44
N SER A 229 -12.24 -9.11 -11.19
CA SER A 229 -11.03 -8.41 -10.71
C SER A 229 -9.79 -9.31 -10.80
N VAL A 230 -9.91 -10.57 -10.37
CA VAL A 230 -8.80 -11.56 -10.49
C VAL A 230 -8.43 -11.78 -11.96
N ARG A 231 -9.43 -11.96 -12.85
CA ARG A 231 -9.20 -12.14 -14.30
C ARG A 231 -8.48 -10.93 -14.91
N THR A 232 -8.84 -9.72 -14.51
CA THR A 232 -8.19 -8.49 -15.00
C THR A 232 -6.71 -8.48 -14.65
N VAL A 233 -6.34 -8.82 -13.41
CA VAL A 233 -4.93 -8.90 -12.98
C VAL A 233 -4.19 -10.02 -13.70
N GLU A 234 -4.80 -11.21 -13.85
CA GLU A 234 -4.21 -12.29 -14.64
C GLU A 234 -3.87 -11.84 -16.06
N GLN A 235 -4.81 -11.18 -16.74
CA GLN A 235 -4.62 -10.68 -18.10
C GLN A 235 -3.55 -9.60 -18.20
N GLN A 236 -3.41 -8.75 -17.17
CA GLN A 236 -2.33 -7.75 -17.11
C GLN A 236 -0.96 -8.44 -17.01
N ILE A 237 -0.82 -9.41 -16.10
CA ILE A 237 0.42 -10.19 -15.93
C ILE A 237 0.74 -10.97 -17.21
N GLU A 238 -0.25 -11.60 -17.84
CA GLU A 238 -0.08 -12.35 -19.09
C GLU A 238 0.40 -11.45 -20.25
N ARG A 239 -0.21 -10.26 -20.40
CA ARG A 239 0.21 -9.31 -21.45
C ARG A 239 1.67 -8.88 -21.29
N VAL A 240 2.12 -8.63 -20.06
CA VAL A 240 3.52 -8.28 -19.78
C VAL A 240 4.45 -9.45 -20.09
N THR A 241 4.06 -10.67 -19.70
CA THR A 241 4.82 -11.89 -19.99
C THR A 241 4.96 -12.11 -21.51
N LYS A 242 3.87 -12.00 -22.27
CA LYS A 242 3.90 -12.12 -23.74
C LYS A 242 4.77 -11.07 -24.41
N ARG A 243 4.67 -9.81 -23.96
CA ARG A 243 5.52 -8.74 -24.49
C ARG A 243 7.01 -9.06 -24.31
N GLN A 244 7.38 -9.68 -23.21
CA GLN A 244 8.75 -10.12 -22.96
C GLN A 244 9.17 -11.29 -23.86
N GLU A 245 8.27 -12.26 -24.10
CA GLU A 245 8.53 -13.35 -25.02
C GLU A 245 8.80 -12.86 -26.45
N ASP A 246 8.05 -11.84 -26.88
CA ASP A 246 8.26 -11.22 -28.20
C ASP A 246 9.60 -10.48 -28.28
N ILE A 247 9.99 -9.76 -27.25
CA ILE A 247 11.31 -9.11 -27.14
C ILE A 247 12.43 -10.15 -27.18
N ASN A 248 12.29 -11.25 -26.44
CA ASN A 248 13.27 -12.35 -26.43
C ASN A 248 13.38 -13.03 -27.79
N ARG A 249 12.24 -13.22 -28.49
CA ARG A 249 12.19 -13.78 -29.84
C ARG A 249 12.94 -12.96 -30.86
N LEU A 250 12.93 -11.63 -30.69
CA LEU A 250 13.66 -10.68 -31.54
C LEU A 250 15.18 -10.66 -31.25
N LYS A 251 15.68 -11.50 -30.34
CA LYS A 251 17.11 -11.58 -29.93
C LYS A 251 17.71 -10.24 -29.50
N ILE A 252 16.89 -9.33 -29.02
CA ILE A 252 17.35 -8.10 -28.41
C ILE A 252 17.95 -8.50 -27.07
N SER A 253 19.28 -8.55 -26.97
CA SER A 253 20.03 -9.00 -25.82
C SER A 253 19.87 -8.03 -24.65
N SER A 254 18.86 -8.26 -23.82
CA SER A 254 18.87 -7.82 -22.43
C SER A 254 18.05 -8.83 -21.62
N PRO A 255 18.61 -9.47 -20.60
CA PRO A 255 17.85 -10.35 -19.72
C PRO A 255 17.01 -9.51 -18.73
N VAL A 256 16.09 -8.73 -19.26
CA VAL A 256 15.14 -7.93 -18.45
C VAL A 256 13.96 -8.83 -18.11
N LYS A 257 13.66 -8.99 -16.84
CA LYS A 257 12.44 -9.68 -16.42
C LYS A 257 11.20 -8.92 -16.87
N PRO A 258 10.06 -9.60 -17.14
CA PRO A 258 8.85 -8.96 -17.66
C PRO A 258 8.40 -7.72 -16.88
N TRP A 259 8.44 -7.78 -15.56
CA TRP A 259 8.06 -6.66 -14.69
C TRP A 259 9.04 -5.48 -14.73
N GLN A 260 10.29 -5.69 -15.13
CA GLN A 260 11.29 -4.63 -15.31
C GLN A 260 11.04 -3.81 -16.60
N ALA A 261 10.25 -4.35 -17.53
CA ALA A 261 9.88 -3.65 -18.76
C ALA A 261 8.57 -2.84 -18.63
N MET A 262 7.88 -2.92 -17.50
CA MET A 262 6.68 -2.12 -17.23
C MET A 262 7.01 -0.63 -17.15
N THR A 263 6.07 0.23 -17.52
CA THR A 263 6.12 1.64 -17.14
C THR A 263 5.88 1.75 -15.63
N ARG A 264 6.24 2.86 -15.02
CA ARG A 264 6.12 3.04 -13.56
C ARG A 264 4.66 2.97 -13.09
N ASP A 265 3.76 3.59 -13.84
CA ASP A 265 2.32 3.55 -13.56
C ASP A 265 1.76 2.13 -13.68
N GLU A 266 2.07 1.40 -14.76
CA GLU A 266 1.68 -0.01 -14.90
C GLU A 266 2.15 -0.85 -13.70
N PHE A 267 3.40 -0.68 -13.28
CA PHE A 267 3.98 -1.45 -12.18
C PHE A 267 3.30 -1.13 -10.84
N ILE A 268 3.13 0.15 -10.52
CA ILE A 268 2.43 0.57 -9.30
C ILE A 268 0.99 0.04 -9.28
N GLN A 269 0.27 0.15 -10.41
CA GLN A 269 -1.13 -0.27 -10.47
C GLN A 269 -1.28 -1.80 -10.33
N VAL A 270 -0.44 -2.61 -10.98
CA VAL A 270 -0.50 -4.07 -10.85
C VAL A 270 -0.19 -4.53 -9.42
N MET A 271 0.86 -3.98 -8.81
CA MET A 271 1.21 -4.31 -7.42
C MET A 271 0.13 -3.83 -6.44
N GLY A 272 -0.44 -2.65 -6.68
CA GLY A 272 -1.56 -2.11 -5.91
C GLY A 272 -2.83 -2.94 -6.05
N ASP A 273 -3.16 -3.44 -7.24
CA ASP A 273 -4.31 -4.30 -7.48
C ASP A 273 -4.18 -5.65 -6.75
N LEU A 274 -2.98 -6.23 -6.74
CA LEU A 274 -2.70 -7.45 -5.97
C LEU A 274 -2.83 -7.20 -4.45
N MET A 275 -2.37 -6.04 -3.97
CA MET A 275 -2.55 -5.63 -2.58
C MET A 275 -4.05 -5.48 -2.24
N ILE A 276 -4.83 -4.82 -3.09
CA ILE A 276 -6.28 -4.64 -2.91
C ILE A 276 -7.00 -5.99 -2.90
N LEU A 277 -6.64 -6.91 -3.79
CA LEU A 277 -7.18 -8.27 -3.80
C LEU A 277 -6.89 -9.00 -2.48
N ALA A 278 -5.67 -8.88 -1.94
CA ALA A 278 -5.31 -9.48 -0.67
C ALA A 278 -6.11 -8.88 0.52
N PHE A 279 -6.36 -7.58 0.53
CA PHE A 279 -7.21 -6.92 1.51
C PHE A 279 -8.69 -7.36 1.37
N ARG A 280 -9.21 -7.39 0.15
CA ARG A 280 -10.60 -7.77 -0.14
C ARG A 280 -10.93 -9.19 0.32
N THR A 281 -9.95 -10.09 0.26
CA THR A 281 -10.09 -11.50 0.63
C THR A 281 -9.67 -11.80 2.08
N ASP A 282 -9.28 -10.78 2.85
CA ASP A 282 -8.73 -10.90 4.21
C ASP A 282 -7.52 -11.86 4.29
N LEU A 283 -6.78 -12.01 3.19
CA LEU A 283 -5.51 -12.77 3.17
C LEU A 283 -4.45 -12.08 4.02
N THR A 284 -4.49 -10.77 4.08
CA THR A 284 -3.74 -9.93 5.03
C THR A 284 -4.55 -8.70 5.40
N ARG A 285 -4.18 -8.05 6.52
CA ARG A 285 -4.73 -6.76 6.95
C ARG A 285 -3.69 -5.66 6.99
N VAL A 286 -2.45 -5.99 6.65
CA VAL A 286 -1.34 -5.03 6.66
C VAL A 286 -0.52 -5.22 5.40
N ALA A 287 -0.25 -4.12 4.69
CA ALA A 287 0.65 -4.14 3.53
C ALA A 287 1.41 -2.83 3.38
N THR A 288 2.62 -2.92 2.86
CA THR A 288 3.43 -1.79 2.42
C THR A 288 3.71 -1.88 0.94
N ILE A 289 3.76 -0.75 0.25
CA ILE A 289 4.16 -0.66 -1.16
C ILE A 289 5.07 0.55 -1.34
N MET A 290 6.29 0.32 -1.83
CA MET A 290 7.19 1.37 -2.28
C MET A 290 6.95 1.65 -3.75
N SER A 291 6.58 2.87 -4.11
CA SER A 291 6.39 3.26 -5.51
C SER A 291 7.69 3.25 -6.31
N SER A 292 8.82 3.37 -5.62
CA SER A 292 10.19 3.33 -6.14
C SER A 292 11.18 3.26 -4.95
N PRO A 293 12.42 2.78 -5.16
CA PRO A 293 13.45 2.83 -4.13
C PRO A 293 13.86 4.27 -3.84
N GLU A 294 14.33 4.50 -2.63
CA GLU A 294 14.99 5.76 -2.25
C GLU A 294 16.28 5.96 -3.04
N ARG A 295 16.66 7.24 -3.23
CA ARG A 295 17.91 7.71 -3.83
C ARG A 295 18.08 7.43 -5.32
N TRP A 296 17.62 6.30 -5.82
CA TRP A 296 17.86 5.91 -7.21
C TRP A 296 17.07 6.70 -8.23
N GLY A 297 17.69 6.93 -9.38
CA GLY A 297 16.98 7.20 -10.62
C GLY A 297 16.11 6.00 -10.98
N SER A 298 14.97 6.23 -11.59
CA SER A 298 14.14 5.12 -12.05
C SER A 298 14.48 4.75 -13.48
N PRO A 299 14.80 3.49 -13.79
CA PRO A 299 14.90 3.02 -15.16
C PRO A 299 13.52 2.90 -15.83
N LEU A 300 12.42 2.99 -15.07
CA LEU A 300 11.08 2.92 -15.60
C LEU A 300 10.67 4.27 -16.19
N LYS A 301 10.03 4.22 -17.36
CA LYS A 301 9.35 5.37 -17.93
C LYS A 301 8.14 5.73 -17.08
N VAL A 302 7.88 7.01 -16.92
CA VAL A 302 6.62 7.52 -16.40
C VAL A 302 5.76 7.89 -17.60
N HIS A 303 4.76 7.07 -17.90
CA HIS A 303 3.93 7.24 -19.10
C HIS A 303 3.27 8.63 -19.14
N GLY A 304 3.36 9.27 -20.28
CA GLY A 304 2.80 10.62 -20.48
C GLY A 304 3.54 11.76 -19.79
N LEU A 305 4.64 11.48 -19.06
CA LEU A 305 5.39 12.49 -18.32
C LEU A 305 6.84 12.63 -18.81
N PHE A 306 7.54 11.49 -18.97
CA PHE A 306 8.92 11.47 -19.44
C PHE A 306 9.12 10.39 -20.50
N ASP A 307 9.76 10.76 -21.62
CA ASP A 307 10.05 9.81 -22.73
C ASP A 307 11.16 8.81 -22.37
N LYS A 308 12.01 9.19 -21.43
CA LYS A 308 13.16 8.39 -20.97
C LYS A 308 13.11 8.26 -19.45
N PRO A 309 13.73 7.21 -18.89
CA PRO A 309 13.94 7.11 -17.45
C PRO A 309 14.62 8.36 -16.90
N VAL A 310 14.20 8.80 -15.72
CA VAL A 310 14.73 10.00 -15.07
C VAL A 310 15.49 9.62 -13.79
N ASP A 311 16.51 10.40 -13.50
CA ASP A 311 17.18 10.35 -12.18
C ASP A 311 16.41 11.23 -11.20
N HIS A 312 15.46 10.63 -10.49
CA HIS A 312 14.63 11.34 -9.51
C HIS A 312 15.50 11.95 -8.39
N HIS A 313 16.46 11.20 -7.86
CA HIS A 313 17.35 11.68 -6.81
C HIS A 313 18.21 12.87 -7.27
N GLY A 314 18.88 12.75 -8.42
CA GLY A 314 19.66 13.86 -8.99
C GLY A 314 18.82 15.10 -9.25
N MET A 315 17.55 14.96 -9.66
CA MET A 315 16.63 16.09 -9.83
C MET A 315 16.35 16.81 -8.51
N THR A 316 16.24 16.09 -7.36
CA THR A 316 16.00 16.79 -6.07
C THR A 316 17.13 17.76 -5.74
N HIS A 317 18.38 17.35 -5.96
CA HIS A 317 19.54 18.25 -5.77
C HIS A 317 19.59 19.41 -6.77
N GLY A 318 18.90 19.27 -7.92
CA GLY A 318 18.77 20.31 -8.93
C GLY A 318 17.55 21.23 -8.77
N GLN A 319 16.72 21.08 -7.73
CA GLN A 319 15.43 21.80 -7.59
C GLN A 319 15.53 23.32 -7.45
N GLY A 320 16.74 23.86 -7.24
CA GLY A 320 16.99 25.29 -7.33
C GLY A 320 16.72 25.86 -8.73
N ASN A 321 16.88 25.03 -9.78
CA ASN A 321 16.53 25.37 -11.15
C ASN A 321 15.02 25.20 -11.38
N GLN A 322 14.35 26.26 -11.89
CA GLN A 322 12.90 26.28 -12.13
C GLN A 322 12.42 25.12 -13.01
N HIS A 323 13.16 24.80 -14.09
CA HIS A 323 12.79 23.73 -15.01
C HIS A 323 12.88 22.34 -14.35
N VAL A 324 13.91 22.11 -13.53
CA VAL A 324 14.05 20.87 -12.76
C VAL A 324 12.95 20.76 -11.71
N ARG A 325 12.65 21.86 -11.02
CA ARG A 325 11.57 21.91 -10.02
C ARG A 325 10.22 21.56 -10.64
N SER A 326 9.86 22.13 -11.79
CA SER A 326 8.60 21.81 -12.47
C SER A 326 8.50 20.34 -12.86
N LYS A 327 9.62 19.68 -13.18
CA LYS A 327 9.64 18.23 -13.43
C LYS A 327 9.39 17.43 -12.13
N LEU A 328 9.97 17.86 -11.01
CA LEU A 328 9.71 17.26 -9.70
C LEU A 328 8.24 17.43 -9.29
N GLU A 329 7.68 18.64 -9.44
CA GLU A 329 6.25 18.89 -9.17
C GLU A 329 5.35 17.98 -10.00
N SER A 330 5.71 17.74 -11.28
CA SER A 330 4.99 16.81 -12.14
C SER A 330 5.11 15.37 -11.67
N LEU A 331 6.26 14.97 -11.13
CA LEU A 331 6.49 13.64 -10.59
C LEU A 331 5.76 13.43 -9.26
N ASP A 332 5.75 14.45 -8.39
CA ASP A 332 4.95 14.44 -7.17
C ASP A 332 3.46 14.28 -7.50
N HIS A 333 2.96 15.07 -8.45
CA HIS A 333 1.59 14.99 -8.95
C HIS A 333 1.27 13.59 -9.49
N PHE A 334 2.18 12.97 -10.24
CA PHE A 334 2.05 11.59 -10.71
C PHE A 334 1.88 10.59 -9.55
N HIS A 335 2.70 10.67 -8.50
CA HIS A 335 2.56 9.79 -7.34
C HIS A 335 1.19 9.93 -6.67
N ILE A 336 0.70 11.18 -6.56
CA ILE A 336 -0.64 11.44 -6.02
C ILE A 336 -1.74 10.86 -6.93
N GLN A 337 -1.58 10.92 -8.26
CA GLN A 337 -2.50 10.26 -9.21
C GLN A 337 -2.54 8.74 -8.99
N GLN A 338 -1.39 8.10 -8.84
CA GLN A 338 -1.31 6.65 -8.61
C GLN A 338 -2.00 6.27 -7.29
N PHE A 339 -1.73 7.00 -6.23
CA PHE A 339 -2.41 6.81 -4.94
C PHE A 339 -3.93 6.98 -5.07
N THR A 340 -4.37 8.06 -5.71
CA THR A 340 -5.80 8.36 -5.91
C THR A 340 -6.50 7.24 -6.67
N SER A 341 -5.87 6.70 -7.72
CA SER A 341 -6.40 5.57 -8.49
C SER A 341 -6.64 4.34 -7.59
N LEU A 342 -5.67 3.99 -6.74
CA LEU A 342 -5.82 2.87 -5.80
C LEU A 342 -6.92 3.12 -4.76
N VAL A 343 -7.01 4.33 -4.23
CA VAL A 343 -8.07 4.73 -3.28
C VAL A 343 -9.45 4.63 -3.92
N MET A 344 -9.61 5.10 -5.16
CA MET A 344 -10.88 4.99 -5.89
C MET A 344 -11.30 3.53 -6.09
N LYS A 345 -10.36 2.62 -6.40
CA LYS A 345 -10.63 1.18 -6.50
C LYS A 345 -11.15 0.64 -5.16
N MET A 346 -10.52 0.98 -4.04
CA MET A 346 -10.96 0.55 -2.70
C MET A 346 -12.32 1.13 -2.33
N LYS A 347 -12.60 2.38 -2.71
CA LYS A 347 -13.90 3.05 -2.51
C LYS A 347 -15.03 2.39 -3.28
N ASN A 348 -14.76 1.82 -4.45
CA ASN A 348 -15.75 1.15 -5.28
C ASN A 348 -16.06 -0.29 -4.82
N ILE A 349 -15.25 -0.89 -3.97
CA ILE A 349 -15.44 -2.25 -3.46
C ILE A 349 -16.40 -2.22 -2.28
N LYS A 350 -17.57 -2.82 -2.42
CA LYS A 350 -18.56 -2.93 -1.35
C LYS A 350 -18.12 -3.90 -0.26
N GLU A 351 -18.17 -3.46 0.99
CA GLU A 351 -17.87 -4.27 2.16
C GLU A 351 -18.79 -3.91 3.33
N GLY A 352 -19.63 -4.83 3.72
CA GLY A 352 -20.66 -4.55 4.71
C GLY A 352 -21.66 -3.51 4.24
N GLU A 353 -21.98 -2.56 5.11
CA GLU A 353 -22.86 -1.42 4.79
C GLU A 353 -22.09 -0.29 4.05
N GLY A 354 -20.79 -0.36 3.99
CA GLY A 354 -19.92 0.62 3.35
C GLY A 354 -19.06 0.04 2.24
N THR A 355 -17.84 0.48 2.22
CA THR A 355 -16.82 0.10 1.23
C THR A 355 -15.57 -0.44 1.91
N LEU A 356 -14.68 -1.07 1.15
CA LEU A 356 -13.36 -1.48 1.65
C LEU A 356 -12.61 -0.27 2.23
N LEU A 357 -12.71 0.90 1.57
CA LEU A 357 -12.03 2.12 2.00
C LEU A 357 -12.50 2.60 3.39
N ASP A 358 -13.77 2.45 3.74
CA ASP A 358 -14.28 2.86 5.06
C ASP A 358 -13.59 2.11 6.21
N ASN A 359 -13.05 0.93 5.94
CA ASN A 359 -12.34 0.08 6.89
C ASN A 359 -10.81 0.12 6.71
N MET A 360 -10.31 1.02 5.86
CA MET A 360 -8.88 1.20 5.60
C MET A 360 -8.27 2.38 6.34
N MET A 361 -6.96 2.27 6.59
CA MET A 361 -6.01 3.36 6.78
C MET A 361 -4.95 3.23 5.68
N PHE A 362 -5.22 3.81 4.50
CA PHE A 362 -4.26 3.78 3.40
C PHE A 362 -3.44 5.07 3.42
N THR A 363 -2.20 4.96 3.91
CA THR A 363 -1.33 6.10 4.20
C THR A 363 -0.30 6.29 3.09
N LEU A 364 -0.29 7.46 2.46
CA LEU A 364 0.79 7.90 1.58
C LEU A 364 1.74 8.79 2.36
N GLY A 365 3.05 8.62 2.14
CA GLY A 365 4.05 9.52 2.69
C GLY A 365 5.48 9.20 2.26
N SER A 366 6.39 10.01 2.76
CA SER A 366 7.84 9.84 2.64
C SER A 366 8.50 10.00 4.00
N GLY A 367 9.61 9.34 4.22
CA GLY A 367 10.41 9.51 5.43
C GLY A 367 11.34 10.74 5.38
N ILE A 368 11.28 11.52 4.31
CA ILE A 368 12.01 12.77 4.09
C ILE A 368 11.05 13.77 3.45
N SER A 369 11.13 15.04 3.84
CA SER A 369 10.26 16.06 3.28
C SER A 369 10.88 16.77 2.09
N ASP A 370 12.17 17.05 2.15
CA ASP A 370 12.96 17.67 1.09
C ASP A 370 14.19 16.80 0.77
N GLY A 371 14.22 16.25 -0.42
CA GLY A 371 15.29 15.35 -0.87
C GLY A 371 16.61 16.04 -1.18
N SER A 372 16.64 17.35 -1.35
CA SER A 372 17.88 18.12 -1.55
C SER A 372 18.58 18.41 -0.23
N LEU A 373 17.82 18.88 0.75
CA LEU A 373 18.33 19.34 2.05
C LEU A 373 18.29 18.23 3.11
N HIS A 374 17.75 17.06 2.77
CA HIS A 374 17.57 15.92 3.69
C HIS A 374 16.84 16.33 4.98
N ILE A 375 15.66 16.99 4.82
CA ILE A 375 14.85 17.50 5.93
C ILE A 375 13.86 16.43 6.36
N TYR A 376 13.72 16.23 7.67
CA TYR A 376 12.83 15.25 8.29
C TYR A 376 11.69 15.90 9.10
N THR A 377 11.48 17.18 8.92
CA THR A 377 10.35 17.93 9.50
C THR A 377 9.28 18.17 8.46
N ASP A 378 8.02 18.26 8.91
CA ASP A 378 6.88 18.47 8.03
C ASP A 378 6.76 17.43 6.90
N LEU A 379 6.84 16.16 7.28
CA LEU A 379 6.81 15.04 6.35
C LEU A 379 5.50 15.00 5.56
N PRO A 380 5.55 14.78 4.23
CA PRO A 380 4.34 14.62 3.42
C PRO A 380 3.53 13.43 3.91
N THR A 381 2.27 13.64 4.31
CA THR A 381 1.45 12.58 4.89
C THR A 381 -0.02 12.74 4.53
N LEU A 382 -0.60 11.74 3.89
CA LEU A 382 -2.03 11.59 3.59
C LEU A 382 -2.54 10.26 4.13
N ILE A 383 -3.75 10.23 4.70
CA ILE A 383 -4.44 8.98 5.04
C ILE A 383 -5.78 8.97 4.33
N ALA A 384 -6.02 7.95 3.50
CA ALA A 384 -7.33 7.69 2.93
C ALA A 384 -8.06 6.60 3.74
N GLY A 385 -9.35 6.82 3.97
CA GLY A 385 -10.24 5.89 4.65
C GLY A 385 -10.58 6.28 6.08
N GLY A 386 -11.55 5.54 6.65
CA GLY A 386 -12.19 5.83 7.92
C GLY A 386 -11.78 4.93 9.08
N ALA A 387 -10.93 3.93 8.86
CA ALA A 387 -10.53 2.95 9.89
C ALA A 387 -11.73 2.38 10.66
N GLY A 388 -12.83 2.08 9.96
CA GLY A 388 -14.06 1.60 10.59
C GLY A 388 -14.71 2.59 11.56
N GLY A 389 -14.48 3.91 11.37
CA GLY A 389 -15.01 5.01 12.18
C GLY A 389 -14.01 5.59 13.19
N ALA A 390 -12.76 5.08 13.24
CA ALA A 390 -11.72 5.62 14.11
C ALA A 390 -11.08 6.91 13.55
N ILE A 391 -11.21 7.15 12.25
CA ILE A 391 -10.72 8.34 11.56
C ILE A 391 -11.92 9.06 10.90
N LYS A 392 -12.02 10.37 11.09
CA LYS A 392 -12.92 11.24 10.34
C LYS A 392 -12.14 11.87 9.18
N PRO A 393 -12.30 11.38 7.94
CA PRO A 393 -11.57 11.94 6.79
C PRO A 393 -12.18 13.28 6.31
N GLY A 394 -11.67 13.82 5.19
CA GLY A 394 -12.19 15.01 4.53
C GLY A 394 -11.62 16.32 5.07
N ARG A 395 -10.49 16.31 5.76
CA ARG A 395 -9.92 17.50 6.40
C ARG A 395 -8.39 17.56 6.37
N HIS A 396 -7.87 18.78 6.55
CA HIS A 396 -6.46 19.02 6.78
C HIS A 396 -6.22 19.28 8.28
N ILE A 397 -5.42 18.43 8.91
CA ILE A 397 -4.99 18.54 10.29
C ILE A 397 -3.55 19.07 10.29
N LYS A 398 -3.37 20.25 10.81
CA LYS A 398 -2.05 20.85 11.02
C LYS A 398 -1.66 20.68 12.47
N SER A 399 -0.64 19.88 12.73
CA SER A 399 -0.09 19.66 14.07
C SER A 399 0.75 20.86 14.53
N GLU A 400 1.11 20.88 15.80
CA GLU A 400 2.10 21.82 16.32
C GLU A 400 3.48 21.47 15.76
N LYS A 401 4.34 22.49 15.64
CA LYS A 401 5.73 22.29 15.20
C LYS A 401 6.46 21.35 16.17
N GLY A 402 7.16 20.38 15.63
CA GLY A 402 7.89 19.39 16.42
C GLY A 402 7.04 18.19 16.87
N THR A 403 5.80 18.07 16.38
CA THR A 403 4.98 16.88 16.67
C THR A 403 5.59 15.62 16.02
N PRO A 404 5.98 14.60 16.79
CA PRO A 404 6.53 13.39 16.24
C PRO A 404 5.52 12.67 15.33
N ILE A 405 5.94 12.15 14.17
CA ILE A 405 5.10 11.29 13.34
C ILE A 405 4.71 10.01 14.09
N ALA A 406 5.47 9.63 15.10
CA ALA A 406 5.16 8.54 16.01
C ALA A 406 3.79 8.69 16.69
N ASN A 407 3.31 9.93 16.90
CA ASN A 407 1.98 10.20 17.42
C ASN A 407 0.87 9.70 16.48
N LEU A 408 1.09 9.86 15.16
CA LEU A 408 0.21 9.30 14.14
C LEU A 408 0.26 7.77 14.16
N TRP A 409 1.47 7.21 14.16
CA TRP A 409 1.67 5.75 14.19
C TRP A 409 1.01 5.12 15.40
N LEU A 410 1.13 5.75 16.57
CA LEU A 410 0.49 5.30 17.81
C LEU A 410 -1.04 5.30 17.67
N SER A 411 -1.63 6.32 17.05
CA SER A 411 -3.07 6.38 16.80
C SER A 411 -3.53 5.27 15.85
N MET A 412 -2.78 5.02 14.77
CA MET A 412 -3.09 3.97 13.79
C MET A 412 -2.98 2.56 14.39
N ILE A 413 -1.94 2.28 15.19
CA ILE A 413 -1.77 1.01 15.87
C ILE A 413 -2.96 0.74 16.80
N ASN A 414 -3.40 1.75 17.54
CA ASN A 414 -4.56 1.63 18.42
C ASN A 414 -5.87 1.43 17.64
N ALA A 415 -6.03 2.06 16.47
CA ALA A 415 -7.19 1.84 15.60
C ALA A 415 -7.24 0.40 15.05
N MET A 416 -6.10 -0.28 14.91
CA MET A 416 -6.01 -1.71 14.57
C MET A 416 -6.32 -2.63 15.75
N GLY A 417 -6.59 -2.09 16.95
CA GLY A 417 -6.91 -2.86 18.15
C GLY A 417 -5.70 -3.27 19.01
N VAL A 418 -4.50 -2.82 18.65
CA VAL A 418 -3.29 -3.03 19.48
C VAL A 418 -3.20 -1.92 20.51
N LYS A 419 -3.35 -2.28 21.77
CA LYS A 419 -3.33 -1.32 22.89
C LYS A 419 -1.90 -1.09 23.37
N ILE A 420 -1.31 0.01 22.94
CA ILE A 420 -0.04 0.52 23.46
C ILE A 420 -0.18 2.03 23.72
N ASP A 421 0.55 2.53 24.71
CA ASP A 421 0.46 3.92 25.14
C ASP A 421 1.62 4.77 24.65
N GLN A 422 2.70 4.16 24.21
CA GLN A 422 3.90 4.82 23.72
C GLN A 422 4.52 4.06 22.55
N LEU A 423 5.09 4.79 21.60
CA LEU A 423 5.86 4.26 20.46
C LEU A 423 7.02 5.21 20.13
N GLY A 424 8.26 4.72 20.27
CA GLY A 424 9.45 5.52 19.96
C GLY A 424 9.43 6.88 20.70
N ASP A 425 9.55 7.95 19.93
CA ASP A 425 9.54 9.34 20.39
C ASP A 425 8.14 9.96 20.53
N SER A 426 7.07 9.14 20.50
CA SER A 426 5.71 9.65 20.64
C SER A 426 5.48 10.38 21.96
N THR A 427 4.81 11.52 21.89
CA THR A 427 4.38 12.34 23.03
C THR A 427 2.90 12.18 23.37
N GLY A 428 2.18 11.36 22.59
CA GLY A 428 0.76 11.07 22.74
C GLY A 428 0.14 10.66 21.41
N LYS A 429 -1.17 10.44 21.40
CA LYS A 429 -1.94 10.06 20.21
C LYS A 429 -2.42 11.32 19.46
N LEU A 430 -2.41 11.30 18.14
CA LEU A 430 -3.09 12.31 17.35
C LEU A 430 -4.61 12.07 17.38
N LYS A 431 -5.38 13.16 17.51
CA LYS A 431 -6.84 13.11 17.38
C LYS A 431 -7.24 13.04 15.91
N LEU A 432 -7.65 11.87 15.45
CA LEU A 432 -8.05 11.61 14.06
C LEU A 432 -9.58 11.48 13.88
N SER A 433 -10.33 11.47 14.95
CA SER A 433 -11.82 11.43 14.99
C SER A 433 -12.43 12.81 15.08
#